data_c1f1400d92f15ef8a57799abfa963fef
#
_entry.id   c1f1400d92f15ef8a57799abfa963fef
#
_cell.length_a   1.000
_cell.length_b   1.000
_cell.length_c   1.000
_cell.angle_alpha   90.00
_cell.angle_beta   90.00
_cell.angle_gamma   90.00
#
_symmetry.space_group_name_H-M   'P 1'
#
loop_
_entity.id
_entity.type
_entity.pdbx_description
1 polymer ?
#
loop_
_entity_poly.entity_id
_entity_poly.type
_entity_poly.pdbx_seq_one_letter_code
_entity_poly.pdbx_strand_id
1 'polypeptide(L)'
;EIVLAMDYIVRSGMALYWGTSEWSAQELEEAHKVCREWKCVEPIVEQPQYNMLKRERVEKEYLPIYDKYGMGLTVWSPLNAGILTGKYNKGIPKGSRLDLFKDNGGLKGNIDEAGGLNEKTLEKVRKLTKISDDLGVKTAQVALAWVLKNEHVSSAILGVSKIEQLRENIETLKVKSKLTDDVMKEINSIFE
;
A
#
# COMPACT_ATOMS: atom_id res chain seq x y z
N GLU A 1 27.30 5.07 -1.28
CA GLU A 1 27.12 6.17 -2.27
C GLU A 1 25.75 6.81 -2.16
N ILE A 2 24.65 6.04 -2.16
CA ILE A 2 23.27 6.56 -2.08
C ILE A 2 23.08 7.46 -0.86
N VAL A 3 23.45 6.99 0.33
CA VAL A 3 23.33 7.75 1.60
C VAL A 3 24.06 9.10 1.51
N LEU A 4 25.29 9.12 1.02
CA LEU A 4 26.08 10.36 0.88
C LEU A 4 25.45 11.32 -0.14
N ALA A 5 24.90 10.81 -1.25
CA ALA A 5 24.22 11.61 -2.23
C ALA A 5 22.93 12.24 -1.66
N MET A 6 22.15 11.46 -0.92
CA MET A 6 20.92 11.95 -0.27
C MET A 6 21.22 12.93 0.87
N ASP A 7 22.26 12.72 1.64
CA ASP A 7 22.73 13.68 2.65
C ASP A 7 23.08 15.03 2.00
N TYR A 8 23.83 15.00 0.90
CA TYR A 8 24.16 16.21 0.13
C TYR A 8 22.90 16.93 -0.37
N ILE A 9 21.92 16.21 -0.91
CA ILE A 9 20.67 16.78 -1.42
C ILE A 9 19.89 17.49 -0.30
N VAL A 10 19.80 16.85 0.87
CA VAL A 10 19.08 17.45 2.02
C VAL A 10 19.85 18.64 2.58
N ARG A 11 21.17 18.52 2.83
CA ARG A 11 21.97 19.61 3.39
C ARG A 11 22.10 20.82 2.46
N SER A 12 22.06 20.61 1.15
CA SER A 12 22.07 21.70 0.18
C SER A 12 20.70 22.40 0.02
N GLY A 13 19.66 21.91 0.71
CA GLY A 13 18.31 22.49 0.66
C GLY A 13 17.51 22.14 -0.58
N MET A 14 17.98 21.18 -1.40
CA MET A 14 17.23 20.69 -2.57
C MET A 14 16.05 19.79 -2.19
N ALA A 15 16.11 19.15 -1.03
CA ALA A 15 15.01 18.42 -0.41
C ALA A 15 14.99 18.70 1.10
N LEU A 16 13.83 18.51 1.74
CA LEU A 16 13.70 18.64 3.19
C LEU A 16 13.98 17.32 3.90
N TYR A 17 13.53 16.22 3.29
CA TYR A 17 13.66 14.85 3.78
C TYR A 17 13.94 13.92 2.63
N TRP A 18 14.34 12.69 2.93
CA TRP A 18 14.46 11.63 1.95
C TRP A 18 13.95 10.30 2.49
N GLY A 19 13.69 9.39 1.60
CA GLY A 19 13.24 8.05 1.90
C GLY A 19 13.60 7.08 0.79
N THR A 20 13.22 5.85 0.99
CA THR A 20 13.51 4.72 0.12
C THR A 20 12.22 4.14 -0.47
N SER A 21 12.32 3.26 -1.44
CA SER A 21 11.18 2.56 -2.00
C SER A 21 11.54 1.12 -2.35
N GLU A 22 10.77 0.17 -1.85
CA GLU A 22 10.94 -1.28 -2.04
C GLU A 22 12.26 -1.83 -1.49
N TRP A 23 12.88 -1.16 -0.54
CA TRP A 23 14.05 -1.68 0.14
C TRP A 23 13.66 -2.76 1.16
N SER A 24 14.50 -3.79 1.30
CA SER A 24 14.37 -4.78 2.36
C SER A 24 14.69 -4.19 3.74
N ALA A 25 14.23 -4.86 4.80
CA ALA A 25 14.61 -4.47 6.16
C ALA A 25 16.13 -4.46 6.36
N GLN A 26 16.85 -5.39 5.72
CA GLN A 26 18.31 -5.43 5.78
C GLN A 26 18.96 -4.20 5.12
N GLU A 27 18.49 -3.78 3.94
CA GLU A 27 19.00 -2.60 3.25
C GLU A 27 18.70 -1.33 4.04
N LEU A 28 17.53 -1.23 4.66
CA LEU A 28 17.15 -0.12 5.55
C LEU A 28 18.07 -0.07 6.77
N GLU A 29 18.33 -1.21 7.43
CA GLU A 29 19.26 -1.27 8.56
C GLU A 29 20.68 -0.86 8.16
N GLU A 30 21.15 -1.29 7.01
CA GLU A 30 22.46 -0.92 6.49
C GLU A 30 22.55 0.58 6.21
N ALA A 31 21.51 1.16 5.59
CA ALA A 31 21.45 2.61 5.34
C ALA A 31 21.51 3.42 6.64
N HIS A 32 20.72 3.04 7.65
CA HIS A 32 20.75 3.71 8.96
C HIS A 32 22.12 3.58 9.65
N LYS A 33 22.73 2.40 9.58
CA LYS A 33 24.08 2.17 10.12
C LYS A 33 25.12 3.10 9.45
N VAL A 34 25.09 3.16 8.11
CA VAL A 34 25.98 4.04 7.34
C VAL A 34 25.71 5.52 7.67
N CYS A 35 24.44 5.93 7.78
CA CYS A 35 24.09 7.29 8.17
C CYS A 35 24.69 7.67 9.52
N ARG A 36 24.62 6.80 10.52
CA ARG A 36 25.16 7.04 11.87
C ARG A 36 26.69 7.09 11.87
N GLU A 37 27.34 6.17 11.15
CA GLU A 37 28.79 6.12 11.03
C GLU A 37 29.36 7.39 10.38
N TRP A 38 28.72 7.86 9.32
CA TRP A 38 29.15 9.02 8.54
C TRP A 38 28.48 10.33 8.95
N LYS A 39 27.60 10.31 9.96
CA LYS A 39 26.83 11.46 10.45
C LYS A 39 25.98 12.12 9.36
N CYS A 40 25.41 11.29 8.48
CA CYS A 40 24.49 11.68 7.43
C CYS A 40 23.04 11.79 7.94
N VAL A 41 22.21 12.50 7.19
CA VAL A 41 20.76 12.55 7.44
C VAL A 41 20.15 11.20 7.14
N GLU A 42 19.45 10.60 8.13
CA GLU A 42 18.80 9.30 7.98
C GLU A 42 17.53 9.37 7.14
N PRO A 43 17.15 8.30 6.40
CA PRO A 43 15.84 8.22 5.75
C PRO A 43 14.74 8.17 6.79
N ILE A 44 13.60 8.82 6.51
CA ILE A 44 12.46 8.89 7.43
C ILE A 44 11.26 8.08 6.98
N VAL A 45 11.24 7.64 5.73
CA VAL A 45 10.09 6.98 5.11
C VAL A 45 10.52 5.90 4.15
N GLU A 46 9.78 4.80 4.15
CA GLU A 46 9.86 3.76 3.12
C GLU A 46 8.55 3.75 2.31
N GLN A 47 8.66 3.49 1.01
CA GLN A 47 7.51 3.41 0.12
C GLN A 47 7.32 2.00 -0.45
N PRO A 48 6.73 1.06 0.29
CA PRO A 48 6.47 -0.30 -0.15
C PRO A 48 5.12 -0.45 -0.84
N GLN A 49 4.94 -1.52 -1.62
CA GLN A 49 3.62 -2.01 -1.98
C GLN A 49 2.91 -2.57 -0.74
N TYR A 50 1.70 -2.08 -0.47
CA TYR A 50 0.90 -2.61 0.64
C TYR A 50 -0.58 -2.59 0.33
N ASN A 51 -1.20 -3.74 0.47
CA ASN A 51 -2.65 -3.95 0.34
C ASN A 51 -3.01 -5.31 0.95
N MET A 52 -4.29 -5.65 1.03
CA MET A 52 -4.79 -6.89 1.61
C MET A 52 -4.19 -8.18 1.00
N LEU A 53 -3.67 -8.12 -0.24
CA LEU A 53 -3.07 -9.25 -0.94
C LEU A 53 -1.53 -9.29 -0.85
N LYS A 54 -0.89 -8.18 -0.44
CA LYS A 54 0.57 -8.05 -0.29
C LYS A 54 0.86 -7.43 1.09
N ARG A 55 1.05 -8.26 2.10
CA ARG A 55 1.09 -7.85 3.52
C ARG A 55 2.43 -8.08 4.19
N GLU A 56 3.16 -9.11 3.75
CA GLU A 56 4.25 -9.72 4.51
C GLU A 56 5.39 -8.75 4.84
N ARG A 57 5.81 -7.93 3.86
CA ARG A 57 6.88 -6.96 4.05
C ARG A 57 6.53 -5.94 5.14
N VAL A 58 5.34 -5.36 5.07
CA VAL A 58 4.89 -4.33 6.00
C VAL A 58 4.55 -4.88 7.38
N GLU A 59 3.92 -6.05 7.44
CA GLU A 59 3.38 -6.58 8.70
C GLU A 59 4.34 -7.54 9.42
N LYS A 60 5.43 -7.99 8.77
CA LYS A 60 6.41 -8.90 9.37
C LYS A 60 7.84 -8.42 9.21
N GLU A 61 8.29 -8.24 7.96
CA GLU A 61 9.69 -7.91 7.66
C GLU A 61 10.13 -6.59 8.28
N TYR A 62 9.26 -5.56 8.23
CA TYR A 62 9.57 -4.21 8.73
C TYR A 62 9.31 -4.02 10.22
N LEU A 63 8.72 -4.95 10.95
CA LEU A 63 8.44 -4.79 12.38
C LEU A 63 9.64 -4.27 13.18
N PRO A 64 10.88 -4.82 13.04
CA PRO A 64 12.02 -4.33 13.80
C PRO A 64 12.47 -2.92 13.38
N ILE A 65 12.07 -2.44 12.21
CA ILE A 65 12.48 -1.15 11.65
C ILE A 65 11.68 -0.01 12.25
N TYR A 66 10.37 -0.19 12.49
CA TYR A 66 9.48 0.86 12.97
C TYR A 66 9.94 1.47 14.29
N ASP A 67 10.05 0.64 15.33
CA ASP A 67 10.44 1.12 16.66
C ASP A 67 11.89 1.58 16.73
N LYS A 68 12.78 0.87 16.01
CA LYS A 68 14.21 1.15 16.05
C LYS A 68 14.60 2.48 15.42
N TYR A 69 13.88 2.88 14.36
CA TYR A 69 14.23 4.07 13.56
C TYR A 69 13.12 5.11 13.48
N GLY A 70 11.94 4.84 14.05
CA GLY A 70 10.79 5.73 13.95
C GLY A 70 10.29 5.92 12.53
N MET A 71 10.46 4.91 11.68
CA MET A 71 10.21 4.99 10.25
C MET A 71 8.72 4.86 9.93
N GLY A 72 8.18 5.79 9.14
CA GLY A 72 6.83 5.72 8.61
C GLY A 72 6.76 5.17 7.20
N LEU A 73 5.55 4.86 6.74
CA LEU A 73 5.30 4.33 5.40
C LEU A 73 4.42 5.27 4.57
N THR A 74 4.78 5.41 3.28
CA THR A 74 3.88 5.91 2.23
C THR A 74 3.66 4.77 1.25
N VAL A 75 2.50 4.13 1.31
CA VAL A 75 2.30 2.87 0.59
C VAL A 75 1.70 3.08 -0.79
N TRP A 76 2.22 2.37 -1.79
CA TRP A 76 1.70 2.39 -3.14
C TRP A 76 0.83 1.16 -3.46
N SER A 77 0.00 1.29 -4.49
CA SER A 77 -0.94 0.25 -4.95
C SER A 77 -1.88 -0.31 -3.86
N PRO A 78 -2.50 0.53 -3.01
CA PRO A 78 -3.36 0.07 -1.91
C PRO A 78 -4.61 -0.67 -2.41
N LEU A 79 -5.00 -0.48 -3.67
CA LEU A 79 -6.13 -1.16 -4.33
C LEU A 79 -5.70 -2.26 -5.31
N ASN A 80 -4.42 -2.60 -5.37
CA ASN A 80 -3.83 -3.58 -6.29
C ASN A 80 -4.37 -3.47 -7.72
N ALA A 81 -3.99 -2.40 -8.44
CA ALA A 81 -4.45 -2.10 -9.80
C ALA A 81 -6.00 -2.06 -9.98
N GLY A 82 -6.72 -1.92 -8.87
CA GLY A 82 -8.17 -1.89 -8.82
C GLY A 82 -8.83 -3.26 -8.58
N ILE A 83 -8.08 -4.32 -8.32
CA ILE A 83 -8.62 -5.64 -7.97
C ILE A 83 -9.47 -5.54 -6.70
N LEU A 84 -8.97 -4.86 -5.68
CA LEU A 84 -9.65 -4.68 -4.39
C LEU A 84 -10.84 -3.69 -4.43
N THR A 85 -11.23 -3.22 -5.60
CA THR A 85 -12.47 -2.42 -5.76
C THR A 85 -13.71 -3.26 -6.04
N GLY A 86 -13.54 -4.57 -6.32
CA GLY A 86 -14.61 -5.47 -6.75
C GLY A 86 -15.02 -5.33 -8.22
N LYS A 87 -14.49 -4.35 -8.96
CA LYS A 87 -14.91 -4.11 -10.36
C LYS A 87 -14.59 -5.26 -11.34
N TYR A 88 -13.67 -6.15 -10.95
CA TYR A 88 -13.28 -7.33 -11.75
C TYR A 88 -14.04 -8.62 -11.35
N ASN A 89 -14.93 -8.57 -10.36
CA ASN A 89 -15.67 -9.74 -9.86
C ASN A 89 -16.50 -10.48 -10.94
N LYS A 90 -16.85 -9.80 -12.02
CA LYS A 90 -17.63 -10.34 -13.16
C LYS A 90 -16.85 -10.32 -14.49
N GLY A 91 -15.52 -10.19 -14.45
CA GLY A 91 -14.66 -10.07 -15.62
C GLY A 91 -13.99 -8.68 -15.71
N ILE A 92 -13.16 -8.47 -16.72
CA ILE A 92 -12.42 -7.24 -16.94
C ILE A 92 -13.26 -6.25 -17.76
N PRO A 93 -13.75 -5.14 -17.18
CA PRO A 93 -14.53 -4.15 -17.92
C PRO A 93 -13.66 -3.45 -18.98
N LYS A 94 -14.23 -3.23 -20.17
CA LYS A 94 -13.60 -2.47 -21.25
C LYS A 94 -13.22 -1.05 -20.78
N GLY A 95 -12.00 -0.62 -21.10
CA GLY A 95 -11.45 0.67 -20.67
C GLY A 95 -10.99 0.72 -19.22
N SER A 96 -11.05 -0.41 -18.49
CA SER A 96 -10.44 -0.50 -17.16
C SER A 96 -8.92 -0.57 -17.24
N ARG A 97 -8.23 -0.31 -16.13
CA ARG A 97 -6.74 -0.35 -16.09
C ARG A 97 -6.18 -1.68 -16.59
N LEU A 98 -6.78 -2.81 -16.24
CA LEU A 98 -6.31 -4.12 -16.70
C LEU A 98 -6.60 -4.35 -18.17
N ASP A 99 -7.67 -3.80 -18.72
CA ASP A 99 -7.95 -3.87 -20.14
C ASP A 99 -6.99 -3.02 -20.98
N LEU A 100 -6.73 -1.78 -20.52
CA LEU A 100 -5.86 -0.82 -21.21
C LEU A 100 -4.37 -1.22 -21.14
N PHE A 101 -3.93 -1.85 -20.08
CA PHE A 101 -2.52 -2.18 -19.82
C PHE A 101 -2.26 -3.69 -19.78
N LYS A 102 -3.09 -4.50 -20.44
CA LYS A 102 -2.98 -5.97 -20.46
C LYS A 102 -1.61 -6.48 -20.95
N ASP A 103 -0.96 -5.72 -21.81
CA ASP A 103 0.35 -6.06 -22.39
C ASP A 103 1.52 -5.41 -21.63
N ASN A 104 1.25 -4.71 -20.51
CA ASN A 104 2.28 -4.09 -19.67
C ASN A 104 2.86 -5.10 -18.69
N GLY A 105 4.06 -5.60 -18.98
CA GLY A 105 4.72 -6.63 -18.15
C GLY A 105 4.97 -6.19 -16.70
N GLY A 106 5.29 -4.92 -16.45
CA GLY A 106 5.50 -4.40 -15.09
C GLY A 106 4.21 -4.41 -14.25
N LEU A 107 3.09 -3.98 -14.83
CA LEU A 107 1.80 -4.04 -14.13
C LEU A 107 1.38 -5.48 -13.85
N LYS A 108 1.59 -6.39 -14.80
CA LYS A 108 1.30 -7.81 -14.63
C LYS A 108 2.16 -8.41 -13.52
N GLY A 109 3.47 -8.16 -13.52
CA GLY A 109 4.38 -8.63 -12.48
C GLY A 109 3.93 -8.21 -11.07
N ASN A 110 3.61 -6.93 -10.88
CA ASN A 110 3.13 -6.41 -9.59
C ASN A 110 1.82 -7.06 -9.13
N ILE A 111 0.92 -7.39 -10.07
CA ILE A 111 -0.34 -8.08 -9.77
C ILE A 111 -0.07 -9.54 -9.41
N ASP A 112 0.78 -10.22 -10.17
CA ASP A 112 1.12 -11.63 -9.96
C ASP A 112 1.82 -11.83 -8.61
N GLU A 113 2.74 -10.93 -8.24
CA GLU A 113 3.39 -10.91 -6.92
C GLU A 113 2.41 -10.73 -5.75
N ALA A 114 1.31 -10.03 -5.98
CA ALA A 114 0.22 -9.85 -4.99
C ALA A 114 -0.90 -10.91 -5.15
N GLY A 115 -0.56 -12.12 -5.62
CA GLY A 115 -1.47 -13.25 -5.71
C GLY A 115 -2.24 -13.37 -7.03
N GLY A 116 -2.02 -12.46 -8.00
CA GLY A 116 -2.61 -12.52 -9.33
C GLY A 116 -4.10 -12.21 -9.41
N LEU A 117 -4.60 -12.03 -10.64
CA LEU A 117 -6.03 -11.97 -10.93
C LEU A 117 -6.52 -13.39 -11.31
N ASN A 118 -6.91 -14.17 -10.33
CA ASN A 118 -7.41 -15.53 -10.47
C ASN A 118 -8.67 -15.75 -9.63
N GLU A 119 -9.31 -16.90 -9.77
CA GLU A 119 -10.58 -17.19 -9.08
C GLU A 119 -10.42 -17.14 -7.55
N LYS A 120 -9.32 -17.62 -6.99
CA LYS A 120 -9.06 -17.57 -5.55
C LYS A 120 -9.02 -16.13 -5.03
N THR A 121 -8.35 -15.24 -5.76
CA THR A 121 -8.30 -13.80 -5.43
C THR A 121 -9.68 -13.16 -5.57
N LEU A 122 -10.41 -13.47 -6.65
CA LEU A 122 -11.76 -12.94 -6.88
C LEU A 122 -12.76 -13.40 -5.83
N GLU A 123 -12.66 -14.64 -5.33
CA GLU A 123 -13.47 -15.12 -4.21
C GLU A 123 -13.23 -14.32 -2.93
N LYS A 124 -11.97 -14.04 -2.59
CA LYS A 124 -11.62 -13.16 -1.47
C LYS A 124 -12.25 -11.76 -1.65
N VAL A 125 -12.14 -11.19 -2.84
CA VAL A 125 -12.70 -9.86 -3.14
C VAL A 125 -14.23 -9.86 -3.11
N ARG A 126 -14.92 -10.93 -3.55
CA ARG A 126 -16.39 -11.05 -3.42
C ARG A 126 -16.82 -11.07 -1.95
N LYS A 127 -16.10 -11.77 -1.08
CA LYS A 127 -16.34 -11.75 0.37
C LYS A 127 -16.14 -10.34 0.94
N LEU A 128 -15.07 -9.65 0.55
CA LEU A 128 -14.84 -8.25 0.92
C LEU A 128 -15.98 -7.34 0.45
N THR A 129 -16.49 -7.55 -0.79
CA THR A 129 -17.62 -6.79 -1.32
C THR A 129 -18.86 -6.96 -0.45
N LYS A 130 -19.14 -8.19 0.02
CA LYS A 130 -20.26 -8.44 0.94
C LYS A 130 -20.12 -7.65 2.25
N ILE A 131 -18.95 -7.67 2.87
CA ILE A 131 -18.69 -6.86 4.09
C ILE A 131 -18.92 -5.37 3.79
N SER A 132 -18.48 -4.89 2.62
CA SER A 132 -18.66 -3.50 2.23
C SER A 132 -20.13 -3.13 2.06
N ASP A 133 -20.93 -4.02 1.46
CA ASP A 133 -22.37 -3.85 1.28
C ASP A 133 -23.08 -3.80 2.64
N ASP A 134 -22.72 -4.69 3.57
CA ASP A 134 -23.26 -4.73 4.95
C ASP A 134 -22.93 -3.44 5.73
N LEU A 135 -21.77 -2.83 5.46
CA LEU A 135 -21.35 -1.55 6.05
C LEU A 135 -21.97 -0.32 5.34
N GLY A 136 -22.65 -0.52 4.20
CA GLY A 136 -23.20 0.55 3.37
C GLY A 136 -22.15 1.47 2.74
N VAL A 137 -21.01 0.92 2.31
CA VAL A 137 -19.89 1.66 1.71
C VAL A 137 -19.31 0.93 0.48
N LYS A 138 -18.45 1.60 -0.28
CA LYS A 138 -17.80 0.99 -1.45
C LYS A 138 -16.69 0.03 -1.03
N THR A 139 -16.49 -1.07 -1.78
CA THR A 139 -15.40 -2.03 -1.53
C THR A 139 -14.01 -1.36 -1.55
N ALA A 140 -13.79 -0.41 -2.47
CA ALA A 140 -12.57 0.38 -2.51
C ALA A 140 -12.32 1.16 -1.21
N GLN A 141 -13.37 1.71 -0.60
CA GLN A 141 -13.25 2.46 0.64
C GLN A 141 -12.90 1.56 1.82
N VAL A 142 -13.46 0.35 1.89
CA VAL A 142 -13.08 -0.64 2.91
C VAL A 142 -11.63 -1.05 2.73
N ALA A 143 -11.19 -1.33 1.49
CA ALA A 143 -9.81 -1.69 1.22
C ALA A 143 -8.82 -0.59 1.61
N LEU A 144 -9.11 0.67 1.29
CA LEU A 144 -8.29 1.82 1.67
C LEU A 144 -8.32 2.07 3.18
N ALA A 145 -9.50 1.97 3.81
CA ALA A 145 -9.63 2.14 5.26
C ALA A 145 -8.83 1.08 6.02
N TRP A 146 -8.81 -0.15 5.52
CA TRP A 146 -8.01 -1.24 6.08
C TRP A 146 -6.50 -0.91 6.02
N VAL A 147 -6.01 -0.42 4.90
CA VAL A 147 -4.60 0.03 4.77
C VAL A 147 -4.28 1.13 5.78
N LEU A 148 -5.18 2.11 5.94
CA LEU A 148 -5.02 3.24 6.87
C LEU A 148 -5.25 2.86 8.35
N LYS A 149 -5.72 1.66 8.66
CA LYS A 149 -5.78 1.12 10.02
C LYS A 149 -4.41 0.68 10.54
N ASN A 150 -3.47 0.38 9.68
CA ASN A 150 -2.10 0.13 10.08
C ASN A 150 -1.45 1.44 10.57
N GLU A 151 -1.01 1.46 11.82
CA GLU A 151 -0.47 2.65 12.48
C GLU A 151 0.84 3.16 11.88
N HIS A 152 1.59 2.30 11.21
CA HIS A 152 2.84 2.65 10.53
C HIS A 152 2.60 3.31 9.16
N VAL A 153 1.37 3.26 8.63
CA VAL A 153 1.03 3.87 7.35
C VAL A 153 0.64 5.34 7.53
N SER A 154 1.56 6.23 7.16
CA SER A 154 1.33 7.67 7.17
C SER A 154 0.46 8.14 6.01
N SER A 155 0.58 7.52 4.83
CA SER A 155 -0.19 7.88 3.65
C SER A 155 -0.33 6.72 2.67
N ALA A 156 -1.51 6.62 2.03
CA ALA A 156 -1.76 5.71 0.92
C ALA A 156 -1.76 6.49 -0.40
N ILE A 157 -0.83 6.13 -1.29
CA ILE A 157 -0.66 6.79 -2.59
C ILE A 157 -1.68 6.22 -3.57
N LEU A 158 -2.51 7.11 -4.11
CA LEU A 158 -3.61 6.74 -5.00
C LEU A 158 -3.34 7.17 -6.45
N GLY A 159 -3.77 6.34 -7.38
CA GLY A 159 -3.91 6.70 -8.78
C GLY A 159 -5.36 6.58 -9.21
N VAL A 160 -5.91 7.66 -9.79
CA VAL A 160 -7.29 7.69 -10.29
C VAL A 160 -7.33 8.17 -11.74
N SER A 161 -8.28 7.65 -12.51
CA SER A 161 -8.50 8.07 -13.90
C SER A 161 -9.70 9.01 -14.06
N LYS A 162 -10.50 9.20 -12.99
CA LYS A 162 -11.69 10.05 -12.96
C LYS A 162 -11.78 10.77 -11.63
N ILE A 163 -12.29 12.01 -11.68
CA ILE A 163 -12.44 12.86 -10.49
C ILE A 163 -13.41 12.26 -9.45
N GLU A 164 -14.43 11.53 -9.93
CA GLU A 164 -15.40 10.86 -9.06
C GLU A 164 -14.71 9.80 -8.18
N GLN A 165 -13.75 9.06 -8.74
CA GLN A 165 -12.96 8.07 -7.98
C GLN A 165 -12.13 8.76 -6.87
N LEU A 166 -11.56 9.93 -7.16
CA LEU A 166 -10.83 10.68 -6.14
C LEU A 166 -11.74 11.11 -5.01
N ARG A 167 -12.90 11.67 -5.32
CA ARG A 167 -13.91 12.08 -4.31
C ARG A 167 -14.36 10.89 -3.46
N GLU A 168 -14.67 9.76 -4.09
CA GLU A 168 -15.04 8.52 -3.38
C GLU A 168 -13.91 8.01 -2.47
N ASN A 169 -12.67 8.04 -2.96
CA ASN A 169 -11.52 7.56 -2.19
C ASN A 169 -11.22 8.45 -0.97
N ILE A 170 -11.38 9.78 -1.07
CA ILE A 170 -11.18 10.70 0.06
C ILE A 170 -12.20 10.42 1.19
N GLU A 171 -13.43 10.03 0.87
CA GLU A 171 -14.44 9.66 1.86
C GLU A 171 -14.06 8.42 2.70
N THR A 172 -13.02 7.69 2.32
CA THR A 172 -12.46 6.58 3.10
C THR A 172 -12.13 6.95 4.53
N LEU A 173 -11.71 8.20 4.79
CA LEU A 173 -11.39 8.66 6.13
C LEU A 173 -12.60 8.55 7.09
N LYS A 174 -13.83 8.71 6.57
CA LYS A 174 -15.06 8.52 7.33
C LYS A 174 -15.41 7.04 7.55
N VAL A 175 -14.89 6.15 6.69
CA VAL A 175 -15.12 4.71 6.76
C VAL A 175 -14.23 4.04 7.80
N LYS A 176 -13.05 4.63 8.09
CA LYS A 176 -12.07 4.06 9.04
C LYS A 176 -12.68 3.71 10.40
N SER A 177 -13.62 4.51 10.91
CA SER A 177 -14.31 4.24 12.18
C SER A 177 -15.32 3.08 12.11
N LYS A 178 -15.82 2.73 10.93
CA LYS A 178 -16.73 1.60 10.73
C LYS A 178 -15.99 0.25 10.77
N LEU A 179 -14.67 0.23 10.54
CA LEU A 179 -13.87 -0.96 10.64
C LEU A 179 -13.54 -1.21 12.12
N THR A 180 -14.51 -1.79 12.84
CA THR A 180 -14.33 -2.26 14.22
C THR A 180 -13.34 -3.43 14.25
N ASP A 181 -12.89 -3.82 15.46
CA ASP A 181 -11.95 -4.94 15.61
C ASP A 181 -12.54 -6.24 15.07
N ASP A 182 -13.85 -6.46 15.20
CA ASP A 182 -14.52 -7.66 14.69
C ASP A 182 -14.55 -7.65 13.15
N VAL A 183 -14.87 -6.50 12.53
CA VAL A 183 -14.81 -6.34 11.07
C VAL A 183 -13.37 -6.53 10.57
N MET A 184 -12.38 -5.99 11.27
CA MET A 184 -10.96 -6.18 10.92
C MET A 184 -10.54 -7.65 11.01
N LYS A 185 -10.97 -8.38 12.04
CA LYS A 185 -10.72 -9.82 12.18
C LYS A 185 -11.36 -10.61 11.03
N GLU A 186 -12.61 -10.30 10.70
CA GLU A 186 -13.31 -10.94 9.57
C GLU A 186 -12.56 -10.71 8.25
N ILE A 187 -12.20 -9.46 7.95
CA ILE A 187 -11.42 -9.11 6.75
C ILE A 187 -10.08 -9.88 6.74
N ASN A 188 -9.34 -9.87 7.86
CA ASN A 188 -8.05 -10.54 7.93
C ASN A 188 -8.16 -12.04 7.67
N SER A 189 -9.19 -12.71 8.21
CA SER A 189 -9.43 -14.14 7.97
C SER A 189 -9.69 -14.51 6.50
N ILE A 190 -10.18 -13.55 5.70
CA ILE A 190 -10.39 -13.74 4.25
C ILE A 190 -9.06 -13.71 3.49
N PHE A 191 -8.11 -12.86 3.92
CA PHE A 191 -6.89 -12.56 3.20
C PHE A 191 -5.62 -13.28 3.73
N GLU A 192 -5.76 -14.03 4.80
CA GLU A 192 -4.75 -15.01 5.29
C GLU A 192 -4.66 -16.28 4.41
#